data_3b2b29ed53eebdc66c17d76f6e61b410
#
_entry.id   3b2b29ed53eebdc66c17d76f6e61b410
#
_cell.length_a   1.000
_cell.length_b   1.000
_cell.length_c   1.000
_cell.angle_alpha   90.00
_cell.angle_beta   90.00
_cell.angle_gamma   90.00
#
_symmetry.space_group_name_H-M   'P 1'
#
loop_
_entity.id
_entity.type
_entity.pdbx_description
1 polymer ?
#
loop_
_entity_poly.entity_id
_entity_poly.type
_entity_poly.pdbx_seq_one_letter_code
_entity_poly.pdbx_strand_id
1 'polypeptide(L)'
;MSRQFDAIIIGTGQAGPPLAARLAAAGMSVAIVERHKFGGTCVNTGCIPTKTLVASAYAAHVARRGGEYGFDVTGDVRVDMKRVKARKDEVSGRSNRGVEEWLRGLKNCTVIEGHARFQSSRTVVVNDDVLQADKIFINVGGRASVPAMPGIQDVLHSFPTRRSSDLDRKSVV
;
A
#
# COMPACT_ATOMS: atom_id res chain seq x y z
N MET A 1 19.14 1.76 20.60
CA MET A 1 20.12 2.87 20.48
C MET A 1 19.40 4.14 20.10
N SER A 2 19.88 5.34 20.55
CA SER A 2 19.25 6.61 20.13
C SER A 2 19.88 7.08 18.81
N ARG A 3 19.02 7.41 17.80
CA ARG A 3 19.45 7.89 16.47
C ARG A 3 18.76 9.21 16.14
N GLN A 4 19.53 10.15 15.62
CA GLN A 4 19.02 11.49 15.29
C GLN A 4 18.89 11.66 13.78
N PHE A 5 17.79 12.29 13.36
CA PHE A 5 17.46 12.60 11.97
C PHE A 5 16.93 14.05 11.87
N ASP A 6 16.99 14.62 10.69
CA ASP A 6 16.34 15.92 10.43
C ASP A 6 14.82 15.75 10.26
N ALA A 7 14.40 14.58 9.77
CA ALA A 7 12.98 14.25 9.60
C ALA A 7 12.70 12.76 9.83
N ILE A 8 11.54 12.48 10.42
CA ILE A 8 10.98 11.12 10.51
C ILE A 8 9.65 11.10 9.75
N ILE A 9 9.43 10.09 8.91
CA ILE A 9 8.18 9.85 8.20
C ILE A 9 7.62 8.51 8.67
N ILE A 10 6.39 8.51 9.18
CA ILE A 10 5.73 7.30 9.66
C ILE A 10 4.72 6.85 8.60
N GLY A 11 5.02 5.75 7.92
CA GLY A 11 4.22 5.15 6.86
C GLY A 11 4.75 5.42 5.46
N THR A 12 4.72 4.38 4.62
CA THR A 12 5.15 4.39 3.22
C THR A 12 4.00 4.44 2.23
N GLY A 13 2.85 4.98 2.64
CA GLY A 13 1.74 5.27 1.74
C GLY A 13 2.13 6.30 0.68
N GLN A 14 1.19 6.70 -0.18
CA GLN A 14 1.49 7.48 -1.40
C GLN A 14 2.23 8.81 -1.15
N ALA A 15 2.09 9.43 0.01
CA ALA A 15 2.78 10.67 0.33
C ALA A 15 4.18 10.48 0.96
N GLY A 16 4.41 9.36 1.68
CA GLY A 16 5.65 9.12 2.41
C GLY A 16 6.88 9.02 1.52
N PRO A 17 6.93 8.09 0.56
CA PRO A 17 8.09 7.89 -0.30
C PRO A 17 8.52 9.11 -1.11
N PRO A 18 7.64 9.85 -1.82
CA PRO A 18 8.05 11.07 -2.53
C PRO A 18 8.49 12.18 -1.58
N LEU A 19 7.91 12.29 -0.38
CA LEU A 19 8.38 13.23 0.64
C LEU A 19 9.77 12.86 1.11
N ALA A 20 10.03 11.58 1.42
CA ALA A 20 11.36 11.09 1.81
C ALA A 20 12.41 11.41 0.74
N ALA A 21 12.09 11.12 -0.53
CA ALA A 21 13.00 11.41 -1.64
C ALA A 21 13.30 12.92 -1.76
N ARG A 22 12.29 13.77 -1.60
CA ARG A 22 12.47 15.23 -1.70
C ARG A 22 13.31 15.78 -0.55
N LEU A 23 13.07 15.34 0.68
CA LEU A 23 13.84 15.77 1.85
C LEU A 23 15.29 15.28 1.78
N ALA A 24 15.48 14.00 1.40
CA ALA A 24 16.81 13.43 1.23
C ALA A 24 17.62 14.12 0.11
N ALA A 25 16.98 14.47 -1.01
CA ALA A 25 17.58 15.24 -2.09
C ALA A 25 17.97 16.67 -1.67
N ALA A 26 17.26 17.26 -0.68
CA ALA A 26 17.60 18.53 -0.06
C ALA A 26 18.75 18.42 0.96
N GLY A 27 19.39 17.26 1.10
CA GLY A 27 20.51 17.02 1.99
C GLY A 27 20.15 16.64 3.42
N MET A 28 18.84 16.48 3.72
CA MET A 28 18.37 16.10 5.05
C MET A 28 18.59 14.61 5.30
N SER A 29 18.94 14.27 6.54
CA SER A 29 18.90 12.88 7.04
C SER A 29 17.46 12.50 7.37
N VAL A 30 16.93 11.47 6.71
CA VAL A 30 15.52 11.07 6.82
C VAL A 30 15.41 9.64 7.33
N ALA A 31 14.57 9.41 8.34
CA ALA A 31 14.08 8.08 8.67
C ALA A 31 12.66 7.90 8.11
N ILE A 32 12.41 6.81 7.39
CA ILE A 32 11.06 6.42 6.99
C ILE A 32 10.72 5.06 7.60
N VAL A 33 9.58 5.00 8.26
CA VAL A 33 9.16 3.82 9.05
C VAL A 33 7.96 3.17 8.38
N GLU A 34 8.03 1.85 8.17
CA GLU A 34 6.90 1.04 7.71
C GLU A 34 6.72 -0.18 8.60
N ARG A 35 5.50 -0.45 9.01
CA ARG A 35 5.24 -1.58 9.91
C ARG A 35 4.80 -2.86 9.20
N HIS A 36 4.36 -2.77 7.93
CA HIS A 36 3.74 -3.92 7.28
C HIS A 36 4.10 -4.06 5.80
N LYS A 37 3.51 -3.24 4.92
CA LYS A 37 3.71 -3.35 3.46
C LYS A 37 4.01 -1.99 2.85
N PHE A 38 5.12 -1.91 2.12
CA PHE A 38 5.50 -0.71 1.40
C PHE A 38 4.45 -0.30 0.36
N GLY A 39 4.25 1.01 0.17
CA GLY A 39 3.33 1.59 -0.79
C GLY A 39 1.89 1.81 -0.29
N GLY A 40 1.58 1.37 0.94
CA GLY A 40 0.29 1.61 1.59
C GLY A 40 -0.91 1.01 0.83
N THR A 41 -2.09 1.54 1.10
CA THR A 41 -3.37 1.06 0.55
C THR A 41 -3.39 1.04 -0.98
N CYS A 42 -2.91 2.09 -1.64
CA CYS A 42 -2.96 2.20 -3.10
C CYS A 42 -2.25 1.04 -3.80
N VAL A 43 -1.05 0.70 -3.34
CA VAL A 43 -0.23 -0.38 -3.93
C VAL A 43 -0.78 -1.75 -3.59
N ASN A 44 -1.17 -1.96 -2.33
CA ASN A 44 -1.41 -3.31 -1.83
C ASN A 44 -2.88 -3.76 -1.90
N THR A 45 -3.83 -2.84 -1.71
CA THR A 45 -5.25 -3.19 -1.55
C THR A 45 -6.21 -2.26 -2.30
N GLY A 46 -5.72 -1.21 -2.94
CA GLY A 46 -6.51 -0.18 -3.59
C GLY A 46 -6.29 -0.08 -5.10
N CYS A 47 -5.62 1.00 -5.51
CA CYS A 47 -5.52 1.40 -6.92
C CYS A 47 -4.92 0.33 -7.82
N ILE A 48 -3.75 -0.21 -7.46
CA ILE A 48 -3.01 -1.15 -8.30
C ILE A 48 -3.76 -2.48 -8.48
N PRO A 49 -4.15 -3.20 -7.41
CA PRO A 49 -4.89 -4.44 -7.60
C PRO A 49 -6.23 -4.22 -8.32
N THR A 50 -6.97 -3.15 -8.01
CA THR A 50 -8.25 -2.85 -8.64
C THR A 50 -8.07 -2.57 -10.15
N LYS A 51 -7.13 -1.70 -10.52
CA LYS A 51 -6.86 -1.40 -11.93
C LYS A 51 -6.36 -2.62 -12.70
N THR A 52 -5.59 -3.48 -12.06
CA THR A 52 -5.12 -4.73 -12.67
C THR A 52 -6.28 -5.70 -12.96
N LEU A 53 -7.25 -5.80 -12.04
CA LEU A 53 -8.47 -6.58 -12.27
C LEU A 53 -9.33 -5.99 -13.38
N VAL A 54 -9.54 -4.67 -13.36
CA VAL A 54 -10.30 -3.94 -14.40
C VAL A 54 -9.65 -4.14 -15.77
N ALA A 55 -8.33 -4.06 -15.88
CA ALA A 55 -7.63 -4.30 -17.15
C ALA A 55 -7.86 -5.73 -17.68
N SER A 56 -7.87 -6.74 -16.81
CA SER A 56 -8.16 -8.11 -17.20
C SER A 56 -9.63 -8.29 -17.64
N ALA A 57 -10.56 -7.67 -16.92
CA ALA A 57 -11.99 -7.68 -17.28
C ALA A 57 -12.23 -6.96 -18.61
N TYR A 58 -11.59 -5.83 -18.83
CA TYR A 58 -11.72 -5.05 -20.06
C TYR A 58 -11.15 -5.81 -21.27
N ALA A 59 -10.02 -6.49 -21.13
CA ALA A 59 -9.45 -7.33 -22.20
C ALA A 59 -10.44 -8.43 -22.62
N ALA A 60 -11.07 -9.12 -21.66
CA ALA A 60 -12.09 -10.13 -21.96
C ALA A 60 -13.35 -9.52 -22.58
N HIS A 61 -13.75 -8.32 -22.15
CA HIS A 61 -14.87 -7.58 -22.72
C HIS A 61 -14.63 -7.21 -24.19
N VAL A 62 -13.46 -6.65 -24.49
CA VAL A 62 -13.09 -6.30 -25.89
C VAL A 62 -13.02 -7.55 -26.77
N ALA A 63 -12.43 -8.64 -26.27
CA ALA A 63 -12.35 -9.90 -27.02
C ALA A 63 -13.75 -10.44 -27.39
N ARG A 64 -14.74 -10.35 -26.48
CA ARG A 64 -16.13 -10.76 -26.77
C ARG A 64 -16.82 -9.87 -27.81
N ARG A 65 -16.37 -8.65 -27.97
CA ARG A 65 -16.88 -7.66 -28.90
C ARG A 65 -16.04 -7.54 -30.18
N GLY A 66 -15.18 -8.52 -30.46
CA GLY A 66 -14.23 -8.46 -31.58
C GLY A 66 -14.86 -8.10 -32.91
N GLY A 67 -16.07 -8.62 -33.22
CA GLY A 67 -16.79 -8.31 -34.43
C GLY A 67 -17.10 -6.82 -34.63
N GLU A 68 -17.32 -6.06 -33.56
CA GLU A 68 -17.48 -4.60 -33.62
C GLU A 68 -16.18 -3.88 -34.01
N TYR A 69 -15.04 -4.51 -33.81
CA TYR A 69 -13.70 -4.01 -34.11
C TYR A 69 -13.07 -4.63 -35.36
N GLY A 70 -13.86 -5.45 -36.11
CA GLY A 70 -13.42 -6.04 -37.36
C GLY A 70 -12.55 -7.29 -37.26
N PHE A 71 -12.59 -8.01 -36.11
CA PHE A 71 -11.95 -9.30 -35.96
C PHE A 71 -12.84 -10.30 -35.24
N ASP A 72 -12.70 -11.57 -35.58
CA ASP A 72 -13.46 -12.67 -34.99
C ASP A 72 -12.58 -13.45 -34.00
N VAL A 73 -13.17 -13.78 -32.85
CA VAL A 73 -12.56 -14.68 -31.87
C VAL A 73 -13.20 -16.05 -32.05
N THR A 74 -12.43 -17.06 -32.45
CA THR A 74 -12.89 -18.42 -32.56
C THR A 74 -13.11 -19.04 -31.19
N GLY A 75 -14.36 -19.48 -30.92
CA GLY A 75 -14.76 -20.10 -29.66
C GLY A 75 -15.10 -19.12 -28.54
N ASP A 76 -15.41 -19.68 -27.37
CA ASP A 76 -15.81 -18.89 -26.20
C ASP A 76 -14.62 -18.19 -25.50
N VAL A 77 -14.75 -16.92 -25.21
CA VAL A 77 -13.82 -16.18 -24.35
C VAL A 77 -14.06 -16.58 -22.89
N ARG A 78 -13.30 -17.55 -22.40
CA ARG A 78 -13.37 -18.05 -21.02
C ARG A 78 -12.38 -17.32 -20.12
N VAL A 79 -12.84 -16.93 -18.92
CA VAL A 79 -12.02 -16.24 -17.92
C VAL A 79 -11.60 -17.23 -16.84
N ASP A 80 -10.29 -17.40 -16.66
CA ASP A 80 -9.72 -18.14 -15.54
C ASP A 80 -9.41 -17.17 -14.39
N MET A 81 -10.26 -17.17 -13.37
CA MET A 81 -10.10 -16.28 -12.20
C MET A 81 -8.86 -16.58 -11.37
N LYS A 82 -8.30 -17.81 -11.40
CA LYS A 82 -7.04 -18.12 -10.72
C LYS A 82 -5.87 -17.39 -11.38
N ARG A 83 -5.83 -17.41 -12.71
CA ARG A 83 -4.82 -16.68 -13.50
C ARG A 83 -4.98 -15.15 -13.35
N VAL A 84 -6.23 -14.67 -13.38
CA VAL A 84 -6.52 -13.23 -13.14
C VAL A 84 -6.02 -12.79 -11.77
N LYS A 85 -6.30 -13.60 -10.73
CA LYS A 85 -5.80 -13.33 -9.38
C LYS A 85 -4.27 -13.37 -9.31
N ALA A 86 -3.63 -14.38 -9.87
CA ALA A 86 -2.17 -14.50 -9.88
C ALA A 86 -1.51 -13.28 -10.55
N ARG A 87 -2.03 -12.85 -11.71
CA ARG A 87 -1.57 -11.63 -12.39
C ARG A 87 -1.71 -10.39 -11.50
N LYS A 88 -2.86 -10.24 -10.83
CA LYS A 88 -3.10 -9.13 -9.90
C LYS A 88 -2.10 -9.14 -8.74
N ASP A 89 -1.85 -10.31 -8.15
CA ASP A 89 -0.92 -10.48 -7.03
C ASP A 89 0.52 -10.18 -7.47
N GLU A 90 0.92 -10.61 -8.67
CA GLU A 90 2.23 -10.33 -9.24
C GLU A 90 2.46 -8.82 -9.45
N VAL A 91 1.50 -8.13 -10.09
CA VAL A 91 1.61 -6.68 -10.36
C VAL A 91 1.68 -5.87 -9.07
N SER A 92 0.83 -6.20 -8.08
CA SER A 92 0.85 -5.54 -6.77
C SER A 92 2.15 -5.84 -6.02
N GLY A 93 2.62 -7.08 -6.03
CA GLY A 93 3.86 -7.47 -5.37
C GLY A 93 5.09 -6.80 -5.99
N ARG A 94 5.15 -6.69 -7.32
CA ARG A 94 6.21 -5.95 -8.02
C ARG A 94 6.22 -4.48 -7.62
N SER A 95 5.06 -3.85 -7.57
CA SER A 95 4.94 -2.44 -7.18
C SER A 95 5.33 -2.22 -5.72
N ASN A 96 4.98 -3.14 -4.82
CA ASN A 96 5.37 -3.09 -3.41
C ASN A 96 6.90 -3.15 -3.27
N ARG A 97 7.55 -4.14 -3.88
CA ARG A 97 9.01 -4.26 -3.89
C ARG A 97 9.70 -3.04 -4.52
N GLY A 98 9.14 -2.52 -5.62
CA GLY A 98 9.70 -1.33 -6.27
C GLY A 98 9.69 -0.10 -5.37
N VAL A 99 8.66 0.09 -4.53
CA VAL A 99 8.65 1.18 -3.52
C VAL A 99 9.74 0.96 -2.47
N GLU A 100 9.89 -0.25 -1.99
CA GLU A 100 10.91 -0.60 -1.00
C GLU A 100 12.31 -0.38 -1.56
N GLU A 101 12.61 -0.95 -2.73
CA GLU A 101 13.90 -0.83 -3.42
C GLU A 101 14.25 0.65 -3.68
N TRP A 102 13.27 1.44 -4.15
CA TRP A 102 13.45 2.86 -4.36
C TRP A 102 13.84 3.58 -3.08
N LEU A 103 13.12 3.36 -1.98
CA LEU A 103 13.41 3.99 -0.68
C LEU A 103 14.79 3.60 -0.13
N ARG A 104 15.14 2.31 -0.22
CA ARG A 104 16.45 1.80 0.23
C ARG A 104 17.60 2.31 -0.64
N GLY A 105 17.34 2.64 -1.90
CA GLY A 105 18.31 3.24 -2.81
C GLY A 105 18.52 4.74 -2.63
N LEU A 106 17.70 5.44 -1.85
CA LEU A 106 17.85 6.86 -1.62
C LEU A 106 19.04 7.16 -0.70
N LYS A 107 19.95 8.01 -1.17
CA LYS A 107 21.00 8.60 -0.32
C LYS A 107 20.35 9.43 0.78
N ASN A 108 20.89 9.39 1.99
CA ASN A 108 20.42 10.11 3.19
C ASN A 108 19.03 9.65 3.69
N CYS A 109 18.48 8.53 3.22
CA CYS A 109 17.25 7.95 3.71
C CYS A 109 17.52 6.61 4.39
N THR A 110 17.04 6.47 5.62
CA THR A 110 17.09 5.20 6.36
C THR A 110 15.69 4.61 6.43
N VAL A 111 15.54 3.42 5.90
CA VAL A 111 14.28 2.66 5.98
C VAL A 111 14.30 1.79 7.23
N ILE A 112 13.27 1.89 8.05
CA ILE A 112 13.12 1.15 9.31
C ILE A 112 11.80 0.40 9.26
N GLU A 113 11.86 -0.92 9.39
CA GLU A 113 10.68 -1.76 9.49
C GLU A 113 10.28 -1.97 10.94
N GLY A 114 9.06 -1.60 11.29
CA GLY A 114 8.53 -1.74 12.62
C GLY A 114 7.37 -0.80 12.94
N HIS A 115 6.75 -1.01 14.08
CA HIS A 115 5.64 -0.19 14.55
C HIS A 115 6.16 1.05 15.29
N ALA A 116 5.94 2.22 14.71
CA ALA A 116 6.32 3.50 15.30
C ALA A 116 5.35 3.90 16.42
N ARG A 117 5.89 4.31 17.57
CA ARG A 117 5.14 4.83 18.71
C ARG A 117 5.78 6.12 19.19
N PHE A 118 4.98 7.16 19.41
CA PHE A 118 5.46 8.38 20.02
C PHE A 118 5.83 8.17 21.48
N GLN A 119 7.02 8.60 21.85
CA GLN A 119 7.44 8.74 23.25
C GLN A 119 7.35 10.21 23.70
N SER A 120 7.56 11.13 22.80
CA SER A 120 7.39 12.58 22.97
C SER A 120 7.03 13.24 21.65
N SER A 121 6.83 14.55 21.63
CA SER A 121 6.58 15.32 20.40
C SER A 121 7.70 15.24 19.35
N ARG A 122 8.92 14.86 19.76
CA ARG A 122 10.12 14.77 18.92
C ARG A 122 10.81 13.42 18.94
N THR A 123 10.21 12.45 19.62
CA THR A 123 10.80 11.12 19.80
C THR A 123 9.81 10.02 19.43
N VAL A 124 10.27 9.13 18.57
CA VAL A 124 9.52 7.95 18.12
C VAL A 124 10.33 6.69 18.45
N VAL A 125 9.69 5.70 19.02
CA VAL A 125 10.27 4.38 19.26
C VAL A 125 9.79 3.40 18.20
N VAL A 126 10.72 2.68 17.60
CA VAL A 126 10.45 1.62 16.63
C VAL A 126 11.28 0.40 17.01
N ASN A 127 10.63 -0.68 17.40
CA ASN A 127 11.27 -1.85 18.01
C ASN A 127 12.11 -1.40 19.24
N ASP A 128 13.43 -1.64 19.22
CA ASP A 128 14.37 -1.23 20.27
C ASP A 128 15.10 0.10 19.98
N ASP A 129 14.81 0.69 18.82
CA ASP A 129 15.43 1.96 18.40
C ASP A 129 14.61 3.17 18.85
N VAL A 130 15.31 4.18 19.39
CA VAL A 130 14.75 5.48 19.73
C VAL A 130 15.18 6.47 18.65
N LEU A 131 14.22 6.99 17.90
CA LEU A 131 14.43 7.94 16.79
C LEU A 131 14.03 9.34 17.25
N GLN A 132 14.88 10.32 16.99
CA GLN A 132 14.62 11.72 17.34
C GLN A 132 14.69 12.60 16.09
N ALA A 133 13.74 13.53 15.94
CA ALA A 133 13.75 14.55 14.89
C ALA A 133 12.91 15.76 15.28
N ASP A 134 13.27 16.93 14.72
CA ASP A 134 12.45 18.13 14.85
C ASP A 134 11.18 18.09 13.99
N LYS A 135 11.20 17.33 12.91
CA LYS A 135 10.07 17.18 11.97
C LYS A 135 9.62 15.74 11.90
N ILE A 136 8.37 15.49 12.29
CA ILE A 136 7.77 14.17 12.21
C ILE A 136 6.49 14.24 11.36
N PHE A 137 6.48 13.46 10.27
CA PHE A 137 5.36 13.38 9.34
C PHE A 137 4.57 12.10 9.56
N ILE A 138 3.27 12.23 9.85
CA ILE A 138 2.36 11.11 10.09
C ILE A 138 1.62 10.79 8.80
N ASN A 139 1.98 9.68 8.13
CA ASN A 139 1.39 9.21 6.88
C ASN A 139 0.84 7.79 7.02
N VAL A 140 0.18 7.54 8.13
CA VAL A 140 -0.31 6.20 8.54
C VAL A 140 -1.63 5.79 7.89
N GLY A 141 -2.24 6.70 7.09
CA GLY A 141 -3.55 6.47 6.48
C GLY A 141 -4.70 6.62 7.49
N GLY A 142 -5.86 6.08 7.14
CA GLY A 142 -7.07 6.14 7.95
C GLY A 142 -7.80 4.82 8.00
N ARG A 143 -8.80 4.74 8.85
CA ARG A 143 -9.77 3.65 8.92
C ARG A 143 -11.16 4.16 8.58
N ALA A 144 -11.99 3.27 8.02
CA ALA A 144 -13.40 3.56 7.87
C ALA A 144 -14.04 3.77 9.26
N SER A 145 -14.83 4.82 9.39
CA SER A 145 -15.69 5.00 10.55
C SER A 145 -16.80 3.96 10.50
N VAL A 146 -16.98 3.23 11.58
CA VAL A 146 -18.06 2.24 11.71
C VAL A 146 -19.14 2.89 12.57
N PRO A 147 -20.31 3.23 12.02
CA PRO A 147 -21.39 3.82 12.78
C PRO A 147 -21.95 2.83 13.81
N ALA A 148 -22.50 3.34 14.90
CA ALA A 148 -23.18 2.53 15.91
C ALA A 148 -24.56 2.10 15.39
N MET A 149 -24.59 1.02 14.60
CA MET A 149 -25.81 0.43 14.05
C MET A 149 -25.93 -1.04 14.50
N PRO A 150 -27.14 -1.49 14.90
CA PRO A 150 -27.35 -2.91 15.19
C PRO A 150 -26.95 -3.80 14.02
N GLY A 151 -26.24 -4.89 14.29
CA GLY A 151 -25.83 -5.89 13.28
C GLY A 151 -24.63 -5.49 12.41
N ILE A 152 -24.09 -4.26 12.49
CA ILE A 152 -22.97 -3.86 11.62
C ILE A 152 -21.68 -4.64 11.92
N GLN A 153 -21.53 -5.12 13.15
CA GLN A 153 -20.41 -5.98 13.55
C GLN A 153 -20.55 -7.40 12.99
N ASP A 154 -21.78 -7.86 12.75
CA ASP A 154 -22.10 -9.20 12.26
C ASP A 154 -22.00 -9.30 10.74
N VAL A 155 -22.01 -8.19 10.04
CA VAL A 155 -21.91 -8.09 8.56
C VAL A 155 -20.58 -8.62 8.02
N LEU A 156 -19.60 -8.81 8.87
CA LEU A 156 -18.34 -9.46 8.49
C LEU A 156 -18.53 -10.86 7.87
N HIS A 157 -19.67 -11.47 8.06
CA HIS A 157 -20.02 -12.80 7.51
C HIS A 157 -21.03 -12.76 6.38
N SER A 158 -21.70 -11.63 6.10
CA SER A 158 -22.89 -11.59 5.23
C SER A 158 -22.68 -10.96 3.86
N PHE A 159 -21.57 -10.23 3.64
CA PHE A 159 -21.29 -9.64 2.32
C PHE A 159 -20.32 -10.48 1.51
N PRO A 160 -20.71 -10.90 0.28
CA PRO A 160 -19.82 -11.61 -0.63
C PRO A 160 -18.67 -10.75 -1.15
N THR A 161 -18.59 -9.51 -0.72
CA THR A 161 -17.55 -8.52 -1.09
C THR A 161 -16.37 -8.45 -0.12
N ARG A 162 -16.17 -9.45 0.74
CA ARG A 162 -14.87 -9.57 1.41
C ARG A 162 -13.79 -9.74 0.35
N ARG A 163 -13.21 -8.62 -0.06
CA ARG A 163 -11.96 -8.64 -0.78
C ARG A 163 -10.95 -9.35 0.11
N SER A 164 -10.12 -10.20 -0.47
CA SER A 164 -8.97 -10.77 0.26
C SER A 164 -8.09 -9.68 0.91
N SER A 165 -8.21 -8.43 0.43
CA SER A 165 -7.63 -7.22 1.00
C SER A 165 -8.29 -6.74 2.31
N ASP A 166 -9.53 -7.13 2.60
CA ASP A 166 -10.22 -6.67 3.82
C ASP A 166 -9.80 -7.47 5.06
N LEU A 167 -9.20 -8.65 4.87
CA LEU A 167 -8.59 -9.43 5.94
C LEU A 167 -7.33 -8.76 6.51
N ASP A 168 -6.60 -7.99 5.67
CA ASP A 168 -5.41 -7.25 6.07
C ASP A 168 -5.72 -5.91 6.77
N ARG A 169 -6.97 -5.42 6.70
CA ARG A 169 -7.36 -4.14 7.34
C ARG A 169 -7.36 -4.17 8.86
N LYS A 170 -7.37 -5.33 9.48
CA LYS A 170 -7.25 -5.46 10.95
C LYS A 170 -5.86 -5.11 11.48
N SER A 171 -4.87 -4.99 10.61
CA SER A 171 -3.48 -4.70 10.98
C SER A 171 -3.08 -3.23 10.85
N VAL A 172 -4.01 -2.34 10.44
CA VAL A 172 -3.71 -0.91 10.26
C VAL A 172 -4.23 -0.10 11.44
N VAL A 173 -3.59 -0.22 12.58
CA VAL A 173 -3.55 0.77 13.69
C VAL A 173 -2.16 0.83 14.25
#